data_55a2d545b688a3fbadd83db42228eaa9
#
_entry.id   55a2d545b688a3fbadd83db42228eaa9
#
_cell.length_a   1.000
_cell.length_b   1.000
_cell.length_c   1.000
_cell.angle_alpha   90.00
_cell.angle_beta   90.00
_cell.angle_gamma   90.00
#
_symmetry.space_group_name_H-M   'P 1'
#
loop_
_entity.id
_entity.type
_entity.pdbx_description
1 polymer ?
#
loop_
_entity_poly.entity_id
_entity_poly.type
_entity_poly.pdbx_seq_one_letter_code
_entity_poly.pdbx_strand_id
1 'polypeptide(L)'
;MIRERALKVVLVLVGLIFLLGVYPLMMFLWPSGWRWQPNQPEYEQMILGVYATLGIFLLLASRNPSANRSLIAFTAWSSLVHAAIMAVQAFRDASEHGHLLGDLPALVIVGVVLIVLAPAKQSSERA
;
A
#
# COMPACT_ATOMS: atom_id res chain seq x y z
N MET A 1 -20.59 -8.07 -8.96
CA MET A 1 -21.07 -6.69 -8.92
C MET A 1 -19.94 -5.75 -9.25
N ILE A 2 -20.30 -4.52 -9.58
CA ILE A 2 -19.30 -3.53 -10.01
C ILE A 2 -18.30 -3.26 -8.88
N ARG A 3 -18.78 -3.10 -7.65
CA ARG A 3 -17.91 -2.84 -6.51
C ARG A 3 -16.91 -3.97 -6.26
N GLU A 4 -17.37 -5.21 -6.32
CA GLU A 4 -16.50 -6.36 -6.12
C GLU A 4 -15.48 -6.48 -7.25
N ARG A 5 -15.92 -6.24 -8.48
CA ARG A 5 -15.03 -6.28 -9.63
C ARG A 5 -13.97 -5.18 -9.53
N ALA A 6 -14.38 -3.97 -9.12
CA ALA A 6 -13.45 -2.87 -8.92
C ALA A 6 -12.44 -3.22 -7.84
N LEU A 7 -12.89 -3.82 -6.75
CA LEU A 7 -12.00 -4.25 -5.67
C LEU A 7 -10.97 -5.27 -6.16
N LYS A 8 -11.41 -6.26 -6.94
CA LYS A 8 -10.49 -7.25 -7.50
C LYS A 8 -9.43 -6.59 -8.38
N VAL A 9 -9.83 -5.66 -9.23
CA VAL A 9 -8.88 -4.94 -10.08
C VAL A 9 -7.89 -4.15 -9.23
N VAL A 10 -8.39 -3.44 -8.22
CA VAL A 10 -7.53 -2.65 -7.34
C VAL A 10 -6.54 -3.56 -6.59
N LEU A 11 -7.00 -4.70 -6.09
CA LEU A 11 -6.11 -5.63 -5.38
C LEU A 11 -5.01 -6.16 -6.30
N VAL A 12 -5.34 -6.46 -7.55
CA VAL A 12 -4.33 -6.89 -8.51
C VAL A 12 -3.33 -5.77 -8.77
N LEU A 13 -3.81 -4.55 -9.01
CA LEU A 13 -2.93 -3.43 -9.30
C LEU A 13 -2.03 -3.10 -8.11
N VAL A 14 -2.60 -3.00 -6.93
CA VAL A 14 -1.82 -2.70 -5.72
C VAL A 14 -0.84 -3.83 -5.44
N GLY A 15 -1.28 -5.07 -5.58
CA GLY A 15 -0.42 -6.23 -5.37
C GLY A 15 0.78 -6.24 -6.33
N LEU A 16 0.54 -5.95 -7.61
CA LEU A 16 1.62 -5.90 -8.58
C LEU A 16 2.58 -4.74 -8.30
N ILE A 17 2.04 -3.58 -7.91
CA ILE A 17 2.88 -2.43 -7.56
C ILE A 17 3.76 -2.77 -6.36
N PHE A 18 3.18 -3.37 -5.32
CA PHE A 18 3.93 -3.73 -4.12
C PHE A 18 4.97 -4.81 -4.39
N LEU A 19 4.64 -5.77 -5.26
CA LEU A 19 5.56 -6.87 -5.56
C LEU A 19 6.66 -6.46 -6.51
N LEU A 20 6.33 -5.72 -7.57
CA LEU A 20 7.25 -5.47 -8.68
C LEU A 20 7.56 -3.99 -8.92
N GLY A 21 6.72 -3.06 -8.46
CA GLY A 21 6.82 -1.67 -8.86
C GLY A 21 7.59 -0.77 -7.90
N VAL A 22 7.53 -1.05 -6.60
CA VAL A 22 8.11 -0.14 -5.60
C VAL A 22 9.63 -0.08 -5.72
N TYR A 23 10.27 -1.22 -5.95
CA TYR A 23 11.74 -1.26 -6.05
C TYR A 23 12.25 -0.38 -7.20
N PRO A 24 11.75 -0.53 -8.45
CA PRO A 24 12.18 0.37 -9.52
C PRO A 24 11.87 1.84 -9.27
N LEU A 25 10.70 2.15 -8.69
CA LEU A 25 10.36 3.53 -8.36
C LEU A 25 11.34 4.11 -7.35
N MET A 26 11.66 3.35 -6.32
CA MET A 26 12.55 3.81 -5.26
C MET A 26 13.98 3.98 -5.75
N MET A 27 14.47 3.05 -6.56
CA MET A 27 15.89 2.98 -6.90
C MET A 27 16.25 3.70 -8.20
N PHE A 28 15.35 3.72 -9.19
CA PHE A 28 15.71 4.16 -10.53
C PHE A 28 14.84 5.27 -11.08
N LEU A 29 13.52 5.17 -10.94
CA LEU A 29 12.59 6.05 -11.64
C LEU A 29 12.34 7.35 -10.88
N TRP A 30 12.17 7.26 -9.58
CA TRP A 30 11.79 8.44 -8.79
C TRP A 30 12.33 8.35 -7.36
N PRO A 31 13.66 8.31 -7.18
CA PRO A 31 14.21 8.17 -5.81
C PRO A 31 13.82 9.31 -4.88
N SER A 32 13.76 10.54 -5.37
CA SER A 32 13.45 11.69 -4.51
C SER A 32 12.05 11.65 -3.92
N GLY A 33 11.12 10.93 -4.58
CA GLY A 33 9.76 10.81 -4.07
C GLY A 33 9.52 9.54 -3.26
N TRP A 34 10.44 8.60 -3.29
CA TRP A 34 10.21 7.26 -2.71
C TRP A 34 11.31 6.78 -1.78
N ARG A 35 12.53 7.31 -1.89
CA ARG A 35 13.65 6.87 -1.07
C ARG A 35 13.97 7.90 0.00
N TRP A 36 14.03 7.45 1.25
CA TRP A 36 14.22 8.35 2.39
C TRP A 36 15.71 8.52 2.73
N GLN A 37 16.04 9.68 3.27
CA GLN A 37 17.40 10.02 3.68
C GLN A 37 17.53 10.01 5.21
N PRO A 38 18.68 9.61 5.78
CA PRO A 38 19.81 9.01 5.05
C PRO A 38 19.44 7.64 4.51
N ASN A 39 20.02 7.24 3.41
CA ASN A 39 19.73 5.93 2.82
C ASN A 39 20.18 4.82 3.76
N GLN A 40 19.30 3.85 3.99
CA GLN A 40 19.57 2.70 4.84
C GLN A 40 19.28 1.44 4.02
N PRO A 41 20.25 0.95 3.23
CA PRO A 41 19.98 -0.13 2.27
C PRO A 41 19.41 -1.39 2.92
N GLU A 42 19.88 -1.75 4.13
CA GLU A 42 19.37 -2.94 4.81
C GLU A 42 17.90 -2.77 5.18
N TYR A 43 17.53 -1.62 5.72
CA TYR A 43 16.14 -1.35 6.08
C TYR A 43 15.26 -1.22 4.85
N GLU A 44 15.77 -0.62 3.79
CA GLU A 44 15.03 -0.51 2.54
C GLU A 44 14.73 -1.88 1.96
N GLN A 45 15.70 -2.78 1.97
CA GLN A 45 15.49 -4.14 1.49
C GLN A 45 14.50 -4.91 2.35
N MET A 46 14.56 -4.73 3.66
CA MET A 46 13.61 -5.38 4.55
C MET A 46 12.18 -4.91 4.33
N ILE A 47 11.98 -3.60 4.19
CA ILE A 47 10.63 -3.07 3.96
C ILE A 47 10.13 -3.47 2.57
N LEU A 48 11.01 -3.48 1.57
CA LEU A 48 10.64 -3.94 0.24
C LEU A 48 10.22 -5.40 0.26
N GLY A 49 10.90 -6.24 1.04
CA GLY A 49 10.51 -7.63 1.21
C GLY A 49 9.14 -7.78 1.85
N VAL A 50 8.84 -6.97 2.87
CA VAL A 50 7.52 -6.97 3.49
C VAL A 50 6.45 -6.56 2.48
N TYR A 51 6.69 -5.50 1.71
CA TYR A 51 5.72 -5.06 0.71
C TYR A 51 5.57 -6.06 -0.42
N ALA A 52 6.65 -6.70 -0.85
CA ALA A 52 6.56 -7.74 -1.88
C ALA A 52 5.72 -8.91 -1.40
N THR A 53 5.93 -9.34 -0.16
CA THR A 53 5.13 -10.41 0.45
C THR A 53 3.66 -10.00 0.53
N LEU A 54 3.40 -8.79 1.01
CA LEU A 54 2.03 -8.27 1.05
C LEU A 54 1.42 -8.24 -0.34
N GLY A 55 2.20 -7.85 -1.34
CA GLY A 55 1.73 -7.84 -2.73
C GLY A 55 1.27 -9.20 -3.19
N ILE A 56 2.04 -10.25 -2.87
CA ILE A 56 1.64 -11.62 -3.20
C ILE A 56 0.30 -11.96 -2.54
N PHE A 57 0.14 -11.64 -1.26
CA PHE A 57 -1.11 -11.92 -0.56
C PHE A 57 -2.29 -11.12 -1.10
N LEU A 58 -2.05 -9.88 -1.55
CA LEU A 58 -3.10 -9.10 -2.20
C LEU A 58 -3.53 -9.71 -3.53
N LEU A 59 -2.57 -10.23 -4.30
CA LEU A 59 -2.90 -10.95 -5.53
C LEU A 59 -3.74 -12.19 -5.24
N LEU A 60 -3.40 -12.93 -4.19
CA LEU A 60 -4.19 -14.07 -3.77
C LEU A 60 -5.58 -13.65 -3.29
N ALA A 61 -5.66 -12.55 -2.54
CA ALA A 61 -6.92 -12.02 -2.04
C ALA A 61 -7.84 -11.57 -3.17
N SER A 62 -7.29 -11.18 -4.32
CA SER A 62 -8.11 -10.74 -5.45
C SER A 62 -9.02 -11.84 -5.99
N ARG A 63 -8.71 -13.09 -5.71
CA ARG A 63 -9.54 -14.21 -6.13
C ARG A 63 -10.82 -14.32 -5.31
N ASN A 64 -10.74 -13.95 -4.02
CA ASN A 64 -11.90 -13.99 -3.14
C ASN A 64 -11.74 -12.92 -2.05
N PRO A 65 -12.08 -11.66 -2.38
CA PRO A 65 -11.91 -10.57 -1.42
C PRO A 65 -12.69 -10.78 -0.12
N SER A 66 -13.89 -11.35 -0.20
CA SER A 66 -14.71 -11.56 0.98
C SER A 66 -14.07 -12.49 2.00
N ALA A 67 -13.30 -13.46 1.55
CA ALA A 67 -12.58 -14.37 2.43
C ALA A 67 -11.32 -13.75 3.04
N ASN A 68 -10.91 -12.58 2.54
CA ASN A 68 -9.67 -11.93 2.94
C ASN A 68 -9.90 -10.52 3.48
N ARG A 69 -11.03 -10.31 4.14
CA ARG A 69 -11.40 -8.99 4.64
C ARG A 69 -10.39 -8.41 5.62
N SER A 70 -9.86 -9.24 6.51
CA SER A 70 -8.88 -8.75 7.49
C SER A 70 -7.57 -8.32 6.84
N LEU A 71 -7.13 -9.02 5.80
CA LEU A 71 -5.94 -8.62 5.05
C LEU A 71 -6.16 -7.28 4.34
N ILE A 72 -7.32 -7.13 3.72
CA ILE A 72 -7.67 -5.88 3.03
C ILE A 72 -7.75 -4.73 4.03
N ALA A 73 -8.40 -4.95 5.17
CA ALA A 73 -8.49 -3.94 6.22
C ALA A 73 -7.11 -3.58 6.77
N PHE A 74 -6.27 -4.56 7.01
CA PHE A 74 -4.91 -4.31 7.48
C PHE A 74 -4.14 -3.46 6.47
N THR A 75 -4.22 -3.83 5.19
CA THR A 75 -3.52 -3.09 4.13
C THR A 75 -4.01 -1.64 4.08
N ALA A 76 -5.32 -1.44 4.15
CA ALA A 76 -5.90 -0.10 4.11
C ALA A 76 -5.44 0.76 5.29
N TRP A 77 -5.62 0.26 6.49
CA TRP A 77 -5.32 1.05 7.69
C TRP A 77 -3.82 1.21 7.91
N SER A 78 -3.03 0.17 7.65
CA SER A 78 -1.57 0.29 7.78
C SER A 78 -1.01 1.28 6.77
N SER A 79 -1.58 1.33 5.56
CA SER A 79 -1.16 2.32 4.56
C SER A 79 -1.45 3.75 5.03
N LEU A 80 -2.60 3.97 5.65
CA LEU A 80 -2.93 5.30 6.17
C LEU A 80 -2.06 5.69 7.36
N VAL A 81 -1.80 4.76 8.28
CA VAL A 81 -0.91 5.01 9.42
C VAL A 81 0.50 5.31 8.92
N HIS A 82 0.99 4.51 7.98
CA HIS A 82 2.30 4.72 7.37
C HIS A 82 2.39 6.11 6.74
N ALA A 83 1.35 6.48 5.98
CA ALA A 83 1.29 7.79 5.34
C ALA A 83 1.28 8.92 6.37
N ALA A 84 0.57 8.74 7.48
CA ALA A 84 0.52 9.75 8.54
C ALA A 84 1.90 9.96 9.17
N ILE A 85 2.62 8.88 9.44
CA ILE A 85 3.97 8.96 9.97
C ILE A 85 4.89 9.67 8.96
N MET A 86 4.80 9.28 7.71
CA MET A 86 5.62 9.90 6.66
C MET A 86 5.31 11.38 6.48
N ALA A 87 4.02 11.76 6.61
CA ALA A 87 3.64 13.16 6.50
C ALA A 87 4.33 14.01 7.57
N VAL A 88 4.33 13.54 8.82
CA VAL A 88 5.00 14.25 9.90
C VAL A 88 6.50 14.38 9.61
N GLN A 89 7.12 13.28 9.18
CA GLN A 89 8.56 13.28 8.89
C GLN A 89 8.89 14.20 7.72
N ALA A 90 8.09 14.15 6.66
CA ALA A 90 8.33 14.96 5.47
C ALA A 90 8.15 16.45 5.75
N PHE A 91 7.19 16.82 6.61
CA PHE A 91 7.00 18.23 6.98
C PHE A 91 8.11 18.74 7.88
N ARG A 92 8.71 17.88 8.69
CA ARG A 92 9.79 18.27 9.58
C ARG A 92 11.13 18.41 8.88
N ASP A 93 11.33 17.72 7.77
CA ASP A 93 12.60 17.66 7.07
C ASP A 93 12.42 18.12 5.64
N ALA A 94 13.00 19.29 5.31
CA ALA A 94 12.87 19.86 3.98
C ALA A 94 13.45 18.94 2.89
N SER A 95 14.48 18.15 3.21
CA SER A 95 15.07 17.22 2.25
C SER A 95 14.12 16.10 1.85
N GLU A 96 13.05 15.89 2.62
CA GLU A 96 12.09 14.81 2.37
C GLU A 96 10.78 15.31 1.75
N HIS A 97 10.71 16.60 1.37
CA HIS A 97 9.48 17.15 0.79
C HIS A 97 9.06 16.49 -0.51
N GLY A 98 9.99 15.85 -1.23
CA GLY A 98 9.66 15.10 -2.44
C GLY A 98 8.65 13.98 -2.18
N HIS A 99 8.62 13.43 -0.98
CA HIS A 99 7.68 12.37 -0.61
C HIS A 99 6.22 12.85 -0.55
N LEU A 100 6.00 14.15 -0.41
CA LEU A 100 4.65 14.71 -0.44
C LEU A 100 3.97 14.50 -1.80
N LEU A 101 4.74 14.26 -2.85
CA LEU A 101 4.22 13.98 -4.19
C LEU A 101 4.43 12.52 -4.61
N GLY A 102 5.25 11.76 -3.88
CA GLY A 102 5.59 10.39 -4.23
C GLY A 102 4.85 9.35 -3.42
N ASP A 103 5.57 8.68 -2.52
CA ASP A 103 5.04 7.54 -1.78
C ASP A 103 3.91 7.91 -0.82
N LEU A 104 3.91 9.12 -0.27
CA LEU A 104 2.87 9.54 0.67
C LEU A 104 1.48 9.56 0.01
N PRO A 105 1.26 10.29 -1.11
CA PRO A 105 -0.05 10.23 -1.78
C PRO A 105 -0.41 8.84 -2.24
N ALA A 106 0.57 8.05 -2.69
CA ALA A 106 0.31 6.69 -3.13
C ALA A 106 -0.31 5.84 -2.02
N LEU A 107 0.24 5.92 -0.81
CA LEU A 107 -0.28 5.16 0.32
C LEU A 107 -1.64 5.66 0.78
N VAL A 108 -1.87 6.98 0.75
CA VAL A 108 -3.19 7.53 1.08
C VAL A 108 -4.24 7.03 0.10
N ILE A 109 -3.94 7.06 -1.19
CA ILE A 109 -4.86 6.58 -2.22
C ILE A 109 -5.16 5.10 -2.02
N VAL A 110 -4.14 4.28 -1.81
CA VAL A 110 -4.32 2.85 -1.56
C VAL A 110 -5.23 2.64 -0.35
N GLY A 111 -4.95 3.32 0.76
CA GLY A 111 -5.74 3.16 1.98
C GLY A 111 -7.19 3.55 1.79
N VAL A 112 -7.44 4.72 1.22
CA VAL A 112 -8.81 5.22 1.02
C VAL A 112 -9.59 4.33 0.06
N VAL A 113 -8.98 3.97 -1.07
CA VAL A 113 -9.65 3.14 -2.07
C VAL A 113 -10.02 1.77 -1.48
N LEU A 114 -9.12 1.15 -0.72
CA LEU A 114 -9.41 -0.14 -0.12
C LEU A 114 -10.48 -0.05 0.97
N ILE A 115 -10.53 1.03 1.74
CA ILE A 115 -11.61 1.23 2.72
C ILE A 115 -12.95 1.36 2.00
N VAL A 116 -12.99 2.19 0.97
CA VAL A 116 -14.24 2.44 0.23
C VAL A 116 -14.74 1.17 -0.45
N LEU A 117 -13.83 0.37 -1.01
CA LEU A 117 -14.19 -0.84 -1.74
C LEU A 117 -14.22 -2.09 -0.88
N ALA A 118 -13.89 -2.00 0.41
CA ALA A 118 -13.83 -3.18 1.29
C ALA A 118 -15.12 -3.99 1.21
N PRO A 119 -15.01 -5.35 1.22
CA PRO A 119 -16.20 -6.18 1.12
C PRO A 119 -17.09 -6.01 2.34
N ALA A 120 -18.39 -6.05 2.11
CA ALA A 120 -19.37 -5.99 3.19
C ALA A 120 -19.22 -7.23 4.07
N LYS A 121 -19.50 -7.05 5.36
CA LYS A 121 -19.50 -8.17 6.31
C LYS A 121 -20.63 -9.11 5.96
N GLN A 122 -20.33 -10.39 5.80
CA GLN A 122 -21.32 -11.39 5.45
C GLN A 122 -22.12 -11.83 6.67
N SER A 123 -23.37 -12.30 6.43
CA SER A 123 -24.21 -12.78 7.52
C SER A 123 -23.57 -13.93 8.29
N SER A 124 -22.89 -14.84 7.58
CA SER A 124 -22.20 -15.96 8.21
C SER A 124 -21.09 -15.50 9.15
N GLU A 125 -20.46 -14.37 8.87
CA GLU A 125 -19.44 -13.80 9.74
C GLU A 125 -20.02 -13.17 10.98
N ARG A 126 -21.27 -12.72 10.89
CA ARG A 126 -21.95 -12.08 12.01
C ARG A 126 -22.63 -13.05 12.93
N ALA A 127 -22.84 -14.27 12.47
CA ALA A 127 -23.52 -15.29 13.24
C ALA A 127 -22.69 -15.79 14.43
#